data_8bda955505f516ceb62925b58b859642
#
_entry.id   8bda955505f516ceb62925b58b859642
#
_cell.length_a   1.000
_cell.length_b   1.000
_cell.length_c   1.000
_cell.angle_alpha   90.00
_cell.angle_beta   90.00
_cell.angle_gamma   90.00
#
_symmetry.space_group_name_H-M   'P 1'
#
loop_
_entity.id
_entity.type
_entity.pdbx_description
1 polymer ?
#
loop_
_entity_poly.entity_id
_entity_poly.type
_entity_poly.pdbx_seq_one_letter_code
_entity_poly.pdbx_strand_id
1 'polypeptide(L)'
;MLKTAELYDMSHTLAGAYLSGFEYPWQALKGIKELILALGPTLGEDYTEVSPTVWVHKTAAVTPTAFLGAPCIIGAGTEVRHCAFIRGSALVGEGCVVGNSVELKNAILFDNVQVPHFNYVGDSILGYKSHMGAGSVTSNVKSDKTLVVVKNGEEQVPTGLKKFGAMLGDFVEVGCNSVLNPGTIIGPHSNVYPTSCVRGMVPANSIWKTGGIIVAKK
;
A
#
# COMPACT_ATOMS: atom_id res chain seq x y z
N MET A 1 3.97 -2.74 19.32
CA MET A 1 3.69 -2.89 17.87
C MET A 1 2.70 -1.81 17.45
N LEU A 2 2.92 -1.09 16.32
CA LEU A 2 1.97 -0.07 15.83
C LEU A 2 0.66 -0.71 15.38
N LYS A 3 -0.45 -0.13 15.84
CA LYS A 3 -1.83 -0.56 15.53
C LYS A 3 -2.37 0.20 14.32
N THR A 4 -3.46 -0.28 13.77
CA THR A 4 -4.13 0.33 12.59
C THR A 4 -4.43 1.81 12.81
N ALA A 5 -5.01 2.16 13.96
CA ALA A 5 -5.36 3.55 14.31
C ALA A 5 -4.15 4.46 14.57
N GLU A 6 -2.96 3.90 14.79
CA GLU A 6 -1.72 4.67 14.98
C GLU A 6 -0.99 4.93 13.64
N LEU A 7 -1.37 4.21 12.59
CA LEU A 7 -0.75 4.30 11.27
C LEU A 7 -1.52 5.21 10.32
N TYR A 8 -2.85 5.26 10.41
CA TYR A 8 -3.70 5.80 9.37
C TYR A 8 -4.78 6.74 9.88
N ASP A 9 -4.96 7.87 9.19
CA ASP A 9 -6.20 8.66 9.24
C ASP A 9 -7.23 8.03 8.28
N MET A 10 -8.23 7.38 8.84
CA MET A 10 -9.24 6.62 8.10
C MET A 10 -10.17 7.49 7.25
N SER A 11 -10.14 8.81 7.40
CA SER A 11 -10.93 9.74 6.58
C SER A 11 -10.42 9.87 5.14
N HIS A 12 -9.23 9.38 4.84
CA HIS A 12 -8.55 9.47 3.56
C HIS A 12 -8.60 8.17 2.74
N THR A 13 -9.66 7.38 2.90
CA THR A 13 -9.84 6.15 2.11
C THR A 13 -11.27 5.64 2.15
N LEU A 14 -11.76 5.09 1.07
CA LEU A 14 -13.03 4.35 1.03
C LEU A 14 -13.01 3.09 1.93
N ALA A 15 -11.83 2.60 2.29
CA ALA A 15 -11.66 1.44 3.17
C ALA A 15 -11.73 1.77 4.66
N GLY A 16 -11.97 3.04 5.06
CA GLY A 16 -11.82 3.50 6.44
C GLY A 16 -12.65 2.69 7.45
N ALA A 17 -13.94 2.50 7.19
CA ALA A 17 -14.81 1.70 8.06
C ALA A 17 -14.35 0.24 8.17
N TYR A 18 -13.89 -0.36 7.07
CA TYR A 18 -13.36 -1.72 7.05
C TYR A 18 -12.08 -1.85 7.87
N LEU A 19 -11.11 -0.96 7.65
CA LEU A 19 -9.81 -0.98 8.33
C LEU A 19 -9.92 -0.72 9.83
N SER A 20 -10.86 0.13 10.24
CA SER A 20 -11.14 0.42 11.66
C SER A 20 -11.59 -0.82 12.46
N GLY A 21 -12.04 -1.88 11.79
CA GLY A 21 -12.40 -3.15 12.41
C GLY A 21 -11.22 -4.03 12.82
N PHE A 22 -9.98 -3.65 12.49
CA PHE A 22 -8.79 -4.46 12.74
C PHE A 22 -7.81 -3.79 13.70
N GLU A 23 -7.33 -4.54 14.69
CA GLU A 23 -6.29 -4.05 15.59
C GLU A 23 -4.98 -3.79 14.84
N TYR A 24 -4.58 -4.73 13.99
CA TYR A 24 -3.38 -4.63 13.16
C TYR A 24 -3.74 -4.58 11.68
N PRO A 25 -3.10 -3.70 10.89
CA PRO A 25 -3.50 -3.46 9.51
C PRO A 25 -3.35 -4.68 8.59
N TRP A 26 -2.40 -5.57 8.86
CA TRP A 26 -2.23 -6.78 8.04
C TRP A 26 -3.38 -7.78 8.14
N GLN A 27 -4.20 -7.69 9.19
CA GLN A 27 -5.39 -8.54 9.35
C GLN A 27 -6.42 -8.28 8.23
N ALA A 28 -6.42 -7.06 7.69
CA ALA A 28 -7.31 -6.65 6.60
C ALA A 28 -6.94 -7.26 5.23
N LEU A 29 -5.70 -7.71 5.04
CA LEU A 29 -5.21 -8.14 3.72
C LEU A 29 -6.03 -9.28 3.08
N LYS A 30 -6.59 -10.17 3.89
CA LYS A 30 -7.36 -11.32 3.38
C LYS A 30 -8.71 -10.94 2.78
N GLY A 31 -9.29 -9.82 3.21
CA GLY A 31 -10.64 -9.40 2.82
C GLY A 31 -10.66 -8.22 1.83
N ILE A 32 -9.52 -7.80 1.26
CA ILE A 32 -9.48 -6.67 0.31
C ILE A 32 -10.34 -6.94 -0.92
N LYS A 33 -10.33 -8.15 -1.44
CA LYS A 33 -11.15 -8.54 -2.60
C LYS A 33 -12.64 -8.37 -2.29
N GLU A 34 -13.08 -8.92 -1.19
CA GLU A 34 -14.48 -8.88 -0.74
C GLU A 34 -14.92 -7.44 -0.43
N LEU A 35 -14.04 -6.63 0.16
CA LEU A 35 -14.27 -5.20 0.37
C LEU A 35 -14.56 -4.48 -0.95
N ILE A 36 -13.72 -4.67 -1.96
CA ILE A 36 -13.89 -4.02 -3.27
C ILE A 36 -15.20 -4.45 -3.93
N LEU A 37 -15.52 -5.75 -3.88
CA LEU A 37 -16.77 -6.27 -4.43
C LEU A 37 -18.01 -5.75 -3.69
N ALA A 38 -17.90 -5.46 -2.40
CA ALA A 38 -18.98 -4.86 -1.62
C ALA A 38 -19.11 -3.35 -1.87
N LEU A 39 -17.99 -2.63 -1.99
CA LEU A 39 -17.99 -1.19 -2.21
C LEU A 39 -18.40 -0.81 -3.64
N GLY A 40 -17.89 -1.52 -4.65
CA GLY A 40 -18.06 -1.14 -6.05
C GLY A 40 -19.51 -0.84 -6.45
N PRO A 41 -20.50 -1.71 -6.17
CA PRO A 41 -21.89 -1.43 -6.48
C PRO A 41 -22.53 -0.28 -5.72
N THR A 42 -21.90 0.22 -4.64
CA THR A 42 -22.39 1.34 -3.83
C THR A 42 -21.78 2.68 -4.21
N LEU A 43 -20.79 2.68 -5.11
CA LEU A 43 -20.19 3.91 -5.62
C LEU A 43 -21.22 4.69 -6.45
N GLY A 44 -21.24 6.02 -6.28
CA GLY A 44 -22.19 6.89 -6.96
C GLY A 44 -21.96 7.00 -8.47
N GLU A 45 -22.79 7.82 -9.13
CA GLU A 45 -22.78 8.03 -10.60
C GLU A 45 -21.45 8.57 -11.16
N ASP A 46 -20.55 9.00 -10.29
CA ASP A 46 -19.22 9.45 -10.69
C ASP A 46 -18.25 8.30 -11.02
N TYR A 47 -18.64 7.06 -10.72
CA TYR A 47 -17.88 5.87 -11.07
C TYR A 47 -18.54 5.09 -12.20
N THR A 48 -17.72 4.61 -13.11
CA THR A 48 -18.14 3.73 -14.20
C THR A 48 -17.52 2.35 -14.01
N GLU A 49 -18.32 1.31 -14.10
CA GLU A 49 -17.84 -0.08 -14.20
C GLU A 49 -17.34 -0.30 -15.64
N VAL A 50 -16.03 -0.11 -15.87
CA VAL A 50 -15.42 -0.17 -17.22
C VAL A 50 -15.20 -1.60 -17.71
N SER A 51 -15.19 -2.56 -16.82
CA SER A 51 -15.25 -4.00 -17.07
C SER A 51 -15.78 -4.70 -15.81
N PRO A 52 -16.19 -5.96 -15.84
CA PRO A 52 -16.77 -6.63 -14.67
C PRO A 52 -15.93 -6.46 -13.41
N THR A 53 -16.51 -5.85 -12.39
CA THR A 53 -15.90 -5.54 -11.08
C THR A 53 -14.67 -4.62 -11.12
N VAL A 54 -14.57 -3.77 -12.13
CA VAL A 54 -13.55 -2.71 -12.25
C VAL A 54 -14.23 -1.35 -12.35
N TRP A 55 -14.18 -0.57 -11.28
CA TRP A 55 -14.81 0.75 -11.19
C TRP A 55 -13.74 1.85 -11.27
N VAL A 56 -13.99 2.81 -12.15
CA VAL A 56 -13.08 3.93 -12.40
C VAL A 56 -13.86 5.22 -12.26
N HIS A 57 -13.38 6.14 -11.43
CA HIS A 57 -13.97 7.46 -11.30
C HIS A 57 -13.81 8.26 -12.60
N LYS A 58 -14.83 9.02 -13.00
CA LYS A 58 -14.87 9.78 -14.26
C LYS A 58 -13.75 10.81 -14.45
N THR A 59 -13.13 11.27 -13.36
CA THR A 59 -11.99 12.20 -13.39
C THR A 59 -10.63 11.52 -13.33
N ALA A 60 -10.61 10.18 -13.18
CA ALA A 60 -9.35 9.44 -13.21
C ALA A 60 -8.79 9.37 -14.64
N ALA A 61 -7.47 9.53 -14.75
CA ALA A 61 -6.76 9.46 -16.03
C ALA A 61 -6.06 8.09 -16.16
N VAL A 62 -6.67 7.17 -16.92
CA VAL A 62 -6.09 5.85 -17.17
C VAL A 62 -5.55 5.80 -18.60
N THR A 63 -4.24 5.55 -18.76
CA THR A 63 -3.66 5.45 -20.10
C THR A 63 -4.07 4.15 -20.80
N PRO A 64 -4.26 4.12 -22.12
CA PRO A 64 -4.69 2.93 -22.86
C PRO A 64 -3.76 1.72 -22.74
N THR A 65 -2.53 1.93 -22.33
CA THR A 65 -1.51 0.89 -22.16
C THR A 65 -1.45 0.31 -20.75
N ALA A 66 -2.24 0.84 -19.82
CA ALA A 66 -2.39 0.27 -18.48
C ALA A 66 -3.35 -0.92 -18.51
N PHE A 67 -3.11 -1.91 -17.66
CA PHE A 67 -4.00 -3.04 -17.45
C PHE A 67 -4.68 -2.93 -16.08
N LEU A 68 -6.00 -2.97 -16.07
CA LEU A 68 -6.81 -2.97 -14.85
C LEU A 68 -7.44 -4.37 -14.65
N GLY A 69 -6.84 -5.16 -13.77
CA GLY A 69 -7.36 -6.48 -13.37
C GLY A 69 -8.44 -6.37 -12.30
N ALA A 70 -9.42 -7.24 -12.37
CA ALA A 70 -10.57 -7.32 -11.47
C ALA A 70 -10.25 -8.06 -10.15
N PRO A 71 -10.94 -7.73 -9.03
CA PRO A 71 -11.70 -6.50 -8.84
C PRO A 71 -10.77 -5.30 -8.55
N CYS A 72 -11.21 -4.11 -8.93
CA CYS A 72 -10.41 -2.89 -8.77
C CYS A 72 -11.31 -1.65 -8.62
N ILE A 73 -10.88 -0.69 -7.79
CA ILE A 73 -11.47 0.65 -7.71
C ILE A 73 -10.36 1.67 -7.93
N ILE A 74 -10.58 2.63 -8.83
CA ILE A 74 -9.68 3.77 -9.08
C ILE A 74 -10.41 5.06 -8.72
N GLY A 75 -9.90 5.78 -7.72
CA GLY A 75 -10.48 7.00 -7.15
C GLY A 75 -10.35 8.23 -8.04
N ALA A 76 -11.03 9.30 -7.62
CA ALA A 76 -11.10 10.58 -8.33
C ALA A 76 -9.71 11.21 -8.53
N GLY A 77 -9.46 11.79 -9.70
CA GLY A 77 -8.22 12.50 -10.00
C GLY A 77 -6.96 11.63 -10.00
N THR A 78 -7.09 10.31 -9.88
CA THR A 78 -5.96 9.38 -9.89
C THR A 78 -5.43 9.18 -11.30
N GLU A 79 -4.10 9.16 -11.43
CA GLU A 79 -3.40 8.87 -12.68
C GLU A 79 -2.90 7.42 -12.68
N VAL A 80 -3.35 6.62 -13.65
CA VAL A 80 -2.79 5.29 -13.96
C VAL A 80 -2.02 5.40 -15.26
N ARG A 81 -0.69 5.40 -15.14
CA ARG A 81 0.22 5.77 -16.22
C ARG A 81 0.58 4.58 -17.11
N HIS A 82 1.39 4.86 -18.11
CA HIS A 82 1.83 3.94 -19.16
C HIS A 82 2.39 2.64 -18.58
N CYS A 83 1.92 1.48 -19.09
CA CYS A 83 2.33 0.14 -18.69
C CYS A 83 2.13 -0.20 -17.19
N ALA A 84 1.29 0.53 -16.45
CA ALA A 84 0.89 0.11 -15.11
C ALA A 84 0.12 -1.22 -15.20
N PHE A 85 0.43 -2.16 -14.30
CA PHE A 85 -0.17 -3.47 -14.23
C PHE A 85 -0.89 -3.66 -12.89
N ILE A 86 -2.19 -3.38 -12.85
CA ILE A 86 -3.03 -3.65 -11.69
C ILE A 86 -3.58 -5.06 -11.82
N ARG A 87 -3.09 -5.99 -10.99
CA ARG A 87 -3.43 -7.42 -11.09
C ARG A 87 -4.78 -7.78 -10.48
N GLY A 88 -5.39 -6.85 -9.76
CA GLY A 88 -6.66 -7.04 -9.07
C GLY A 88 -6.53 -7.06 -7.55
N SER A 89 -7.70 -7.05 -6.91
CA SER A 89 -7.84 -6.79 -5.47
C SER A 89 -7.11 -5.51 -5.08
N ALA A 90 -7.28 -4.43 -5.87
CA ALA A 90 -6.64 -3.14 -5.67
C ALA A 90 -7.69 -2.05 -5.47
N LEU A 91 -7.63 -1.38 -4.31
CA LEU A 91 -8.37 -0.16 -4.04
C LEU A 91 -7.37 0.99 -4.06
N VAL A 92 -7.52 1.89 -5.03
CA VAL A 92 -6.68 3.07 -5.19
C VAL A 92 -7.53 4.30 -4.89
N GLY A 93 -7.10 5.07 -3.89
CA GLY A 93 -7.78 6.28 -3.43
C GLY A 93 -7.79 7.42 -4.43
N GLU A 94 -8.15 8.61 -3.98
CA GLU A 94 -8.22 9.82 -4.79
C GLU A 94 -6.84 10.47 -4.95
N GLY A 95 -6.61 11.15 -6.09
CA GLY A 95 -5.39 11.91 -6.35
C GLY A 95 -4.09 11.10 -6.34
N CYS A 96 -4.17 9.78 -6.49
CA CYS A 96 -3.02 8.88 -6.50
C CYS A 96 -2.26 8.93 -7.83
N VAL A 97 -1.00 8.50 -7.79
CA VAL A 97 -0.21 8.22 -8.98
C VAL A 97 0.22 6.76 -8.98
N VAL A 98 -0.34 5.98 -9.89
CA VAL A 98 0.15 4.63 -10.22
C VAL A 98 0.95 4.76 -11.52
N GLY A 99 2.26 4.84 -11.38
CA GLY A 99 3.13 5.31 -12.44
C GLY A 99 3.55 4.25 -13.46
N ASN A 100 4.55 4.63 -14.26
CA ASN A 100 5.04 3.78 -15.33
C ASN A 100 5.54 2.43 -14.80
N SER A 101 5.05 1.34 -15.40
CA SER A 101 5.49 -0.04 -15.10
C SER A 101 5.40 -0.40 -13.61
N VAL A 102 4.40 0.15 -12.92
CA VAL A 102 4.08 -0.21 -11.54
C VAL A 102 3.18 -1.43 -11.51
N GLU A 103 3.47 -2.39 -10.65
CA GLU A 103 2.58 -3.52 -10.40
C GLU A 103 1.89 -3.37 -9.03
N LEU A 104 0.55 -3.44 -9.02
CA LEU A 104 -0.27 -3.51 -7.81
C LEU A 104 -0.97 -4.88 -7.72
N LYS A 105 -0.96 -5.48 -6.52
CA LYS A 105 -1.65 -6.75 -6.28
C LYS A 105 -2.08 -6.86 -4.82
N ASN A 106 -3.38 -7.03 -4.58
CA ASN A 106 -3.94 -7.16 -3.23
C ASN A 106 -3.47 -6.00 -2.33
N ALA A 107 -3.84 -4.77 -2.70
CA ALA A 107 -3.33 -3.57 -2.07
C ALA A 107 -4.42 -2.51 -1.86
N ILE A 108 -4.25 -1.71 -0.81
CA ILE A 108 -5.02 -0.49 -0.57
C ILE A 108 -4.04 0.68 -0.59
N LEU A 109 -4.27 1.63 -1.49
CA LEU A 109 -3.61 2.92 -1.52
C LEU A 109 -4.60 3.97 -1.04
N PHE A 110 -4.26 4.68 0.02
CA PHE A 110 -5.04 5.82 0.51
C PHE A 110 -4.94 6.99 -0.46
N ASP A 111 -5.66 8.07 -0.20
CA ASP A 111 -5.65 9.24 -1.07
C ASP A 111 -4.26 9.87 -1.17
N ASN A 112 -3.95 10.40 -2.34
CA ASN A 112 -2.69 11.07 -2.66
C ASN A 112 -1.42 10.21 -2.52
N VAL A 113 -1.55 8.88 -2.50
CA VAL A 113 -0.41 7.97 -2.53
C VAL A 113 0.29 8.04 -3.88
N GLN A 114 1.62 8.04 -3.86
CA GLN A 114 2.42 8.06 -5.08
C GLN A 114 3.34 6.83 -5.16
N VAL A 115 3.12 6.03 -6.19
CA VAL A 115 4.01 4.93 -6.63
C VAL A 115 4.36 5.15 -8.09
N PRO A 116 5.26 6.15 -8.38
CA PRO A 116 5.34 6.75 -9.71
C PRO A 116 6.16 5.97 -10.75
N HIS A 117 7.08 5.08 -10.34
CA HIS A 117 8.04 4.49 -11.27
C HIS A 117 8.52 3.11 -10.84
N PHE A 118 8.22 2.08 -11.64
CA PHE A 118 8.81 0.73 -11.49
C PHE A 118 8.68 0.14 -10.08
N ASN A 119 7.56 0.42 -9.41
CA ASN A 119 7.31 -0.10 -8.08
C ASN A 119 6.56 -1.43 -8.14
N TYR A 120 6.82 -2.31 -7.18
CA TYR A 120 5.95 -3.44 -6.88
C TYR A 120 5.29 -3.24 -5.53
N VAL A 121 3.96 -3.25 -5.50
CA VAL A 121 3.15 -3.14 -4.27
C VAL A 121 2.23 -4.35 -4.19
N GLY A 122 2.62 -5.31 -3.37
CA GLY A 122 1.87 -6.54 -3.19
C GLY A 122 1.55 -6.85 -1.74
N ASP A 123 0.30 -7.24 -1.46
CA ASP A 123 -0.19 -7.58 -0.12
C ASP A 123 0.20 -6.49 0.90
N SER A 124 -0.18 -5.24 0.60
CA SER A 124 0.31 -4.03 1.29
C SER A 124 -0.79 -2.98 1.45
N ILE A 125 -0.63 -2.11 2.45
CA ILE A 125 -1.47 -0.93 2.66
C ILE A 125 -0.57 0.29 2.76
N LEU A 126 -0.83 1.29 1.91
CA LEU A 126 -0.08 2.54 1.84
C LEU A 126 -0.98 3.68 2.31
N GLY A 127 -0.59 4.34 3.40
CA GLY A 127 -1.33 5.42 4.04
C GLY A 127 -1.31 6.73 3.26
N TYR A 128 -2.12 7.68 3.71
CA TYR A 128 -2.34 8.97 3.09
C TYR A 128 -1.04 9.72 2.78
N LYS A 129 -0.92 10.20 1.53
CA LYS A 129 0.29 10.90 1.05
C LYS A 129 1.60 10.14 1.23
N SER A 130 1.57 8.82 1.34
CA SER A 130 2.82 8.06 1.31
C SER A 130 3.37 7.98 -0.11
N HIS A 131 4.69 7.88 -0.21
CA HIS A 131 5.41 7.87 -1.48
C HIS A 131 6.46 6.77 -1.51
N MET A 132 6.54 6.05 -2.62
CA MET A 132 7.58 5.08 -2.90
C MET A 132 8.45 5.55 -4.06
N GLY A 133 9.70 5.88 -3.78
CA GLY A 133 10.69 6.27 -4.80
C GLY A 133 10.88 5.20 -5.87
N ALA A 134 11.43 5.62 -7.01
CA ALA A 134 11.60 4.77 -8.19
C ALA A 134 12.31 3.44 -7.86
N GLY A 135 11.78 2.32 -8.35
CA GLY A 135 12.35 0.98 -8.16
C GLY A 135 12.22 0.41 -6.76
N SER A 136 11.59 1.12 -5.81
CA SER A 136 11.33 0.53 -4.49
C SER A 136 10.20 -0.49 -4.55
N VAL A 137 10.30 -1.55 -3.72
CA VAL A 137 9.38 -2.69 -3.79
C VAL A 137 8.98 -3.20 -2.40
N THR A 138 7.74 -3.72 -2.30
CA THR A 138 7.27 -4.46 -1.12
C THR A 138 7.43 -5.96 -1.39
N SER A 139 8.52 -6.56 -0.90
CA SER A 139 8.67 -8.01 -0.97
C SER A 139 7.63 -8.69 -0.06
N ASN A 140 6.77 -9.54 -0.62
CA ASN A 140 5.62 -10.06 0.12
C ASN A 140 5.70 -11.54 0.52
N VAL A 141 6.78 -12.24 0.11
CA VAL A 141 6.99 -13.66 0.43
C VAL A 141 8.38 -13.87 0.97
N LYS A 142 8.50 -14.54 2.12
CA LYS A 142 9.80 -14.95 2.66
C LYS A 142 10.44 -16.01 1.79
N SER A 143 11.77 -15.99 1.67
CA SER A 143 12.54 -16.96 0.87
C SER A 143 12.38 -18.41 1.37
N ASP A 144 12.24 -18.59 2.69
CA ASP A 144 12.03 -19.89 3.34
C ASP A 144 10.57 -20.38 3.27
N LYS A 145 9.65 -19.58 2.67
CA LYS A 145 8.21 -19.88 2.52
C LYS A 145 7.45 -20.06 3.84
N THR A 146 8.03 -19.74 4.98
CA THR A 146 7.35 -19.76 6.28
C THR A 146 6.40 -18.57 6.44
N LEU A 147 5.55 -18.61 7.47
CA LEU A 147 4.62 -17.51 7.77
C LEU A 147 5.39 -16.25 8.18
N VAL A 148 4.82 -15.10 7.83
CA VAL A 148 5.39 -13.81 8.19
C VAL A 148 5.18 -13.54 9.67
N VAL A 149 6.23 -13.09 10.34
CA VAL A 149 6.20 -12.59 11.72
C VAL A 149 6.67 -11.14 11.68
N VAL A 150 5.87 -10.24 12.26
CA VAL A 150 6.26 -8.83 12.42
C VAL A 150 7.17 -8.72 13.65
N LYS A 151 8.27 -7.98 13.51
CA LYS A 151 9.28 -7.81 14.55
C LYS A 151 9.45 -6.35 14.93
N ASN A 152 9.52 -6.09 16.24
CA ASN A 152 9.83 -4.78 16.81
C ASN A 152 10.77 -4.99 18.03
N GLY A 153 12.06 -4.97 17.79
CA GLY A 153 13.04 -5.39 18.79
C GLY A 153 12.80 -6.84 19.20
N GLU A 154 12.57 -7.08 20.49
CA GLU A 154 12.27 -8.41 21.03
C GLU A 154 10.81 -8.82 20.84
N GLU A 155 9.90 -7.86 20.62
CA GLU A 155 8.49 -8.14 20.36
C GLU A 155 8.32 -8.81 19.01
N GLN A 156 7.61 -9.94 18.97
CA GLN A 156 7.32 -10.69 17.75
C GLN A 156 5.83 -11.04 17.70
N VAL A 157 5.16 -10.62 16.61
CA VAL A 157 3.73 -10.90 16.41
C VAL A 157 3.56 -11.80 15.20
N PRO A 158 3.13 -13.07 15.39
CA PRO A 158 2.77 -13.97 14.31
C PRO A 158 1.56 -13.43 13.54
N THR A 159 1.64 -13.37 12.22
CA THR A 159 0.54 -12.82 11.40
C THR A 159 -0.42 -13.88 10.88
N GLY A 160 -0.01 -15.13 10.83
CA GLY A 160 -0.74 -16.21 10.18
C GLY A 160 -0.79 -16.07 8.64
N LEU A 161 -0.02 -15.15 8.07
CA LEU A 161 0.02 -14.86 6.64
C LEU A 161 1.26 -15.43 5.98
N LYS A 162 1.08 -16.06 4.82
CA LYS A 162 2.18 -16.49 3.95
C LYS A 162 2.65 -15.35 3.03
N LYS A 163 1.75 -14.39 2.74
CA LYS A 163 2.02 -13.21 1.91
C LYS A 163 1.66 -11.96 2.71
N PHE A 164 2.63 -11.10 2.88
CA PHE A 164 2.50 -9.80 3.51
C PHE A 164 3.69 -8.94 3.10
N GLY A 165 3.43 -7.87 2.35
CA GLY A 165 4.44 -6.93 1.90
C GLY A 165 4.83 -5.93 2.98
N ALA A 166 4.24 -4.73 2.93
CA ALA A 166 4.50 -3.67 3.89
C ALA A 166 3.24 -2.86 4.27
N MET A 167 3.27 -2.26 5.45
CA MET A 167 2.32 -1.24 5.91
C MET A 167 3.07 0.07 6.04
N LEU A 168 2.71 1.04 5.19
CA LEU A 168 3.25 2.41 5.27
C LEU A 168 2.21 3.30 5.94
N GLY A 169 2.56 3.90 7.06
CA GLY A 169 1.72 4.91 7.70
C GLY A 169 1.59 6.17 6.84
N ASP A 170 0.77 7.10 7.28
CA ASP A 170 0.56 8.37 6.58
C ASP A 170 1.86 9.17 6.47
N PHE A 171 2.06 9.85 5.33
CA PHE A 171 3.22 10.70 5.03
C PHE A 171 4.57 9.97 5.09
N VAL A 172 4.60 8.68 4.84
CA VAL A 172 5.86 7.93 4.76
C VAL A 172 6.53 8.16 3.41
N GLU A 173 7.84 8.39 3.43
CA GLU A 173 8.67 8.57 2.24
C GLU A 173 9.69 7.43 2.11
N VAL A 174 9.59 6.63 1.07
CA VAL A 174 10.54 5.54 0.80
C VAL A 174 11.48 5.93 -0.34
N GLY A 175 12.76 5.96 -0.06
CA GLY A 175 13.81 6.29 -1.05
C GLY A 175 13.93 5.25 -2.16
N CYS A 176 14.43 5.70 -3.33
CA CYS A 176 14.58 4.88 -4.52
C CYS A 176 15.34 3.56 -4.28
N ASN A 177 14.97 2.51 -5.04
CA ASN A 177 15.60 1.19 -5.01
C ASN A 177 15.66 0.54 -3.62
N SER A 178 14.73 0.90 -2.74
CA SER A 178 14.61 0.27 -1.41
C SER A 178 13.74 -0.98 -1.48
N VAL A 179 14.10 -1.97 -0.67
CA VAL A 179 13.35 -3.21 -0.50
C VAL A 179 12.72 -3.24 0.89
N LEU A 180 11.39 -3.24 0.93
CA LEU A 180 10.64 -3.48 2.16
C LEU A 180 10.37 -4.98 2.28
N ASN A 181 11.05 -5.63 3.21
CA ASN A 181 10.93 -7.08 3.39
C ASN A 181 9.56 -7.49 3.95
N PRO A 182 9.14 -8.75 3.80
CA PRO A 182 7.84 -9.22 4.26
C PRO A 182 7.59 -8.88 5.73
N GLY A 183 6.47 -8.21 6.00
CA GLY A 183 6.08 -7.80 7.35
C GLY A 183 6.74 -6.49 7.81
N THR A 184 7.25 -5.68 6.90
CA THR A 184 7.73 -4.33 7.24
C THR A 184 6.56 -3.41 7.59
N ILE A 185 6.69 -2.67 8.69
CA ILE A 185 5.77 -1.62 9.12
C ILE A 185 6.54 -0.33 9.30
N ILE A 186 6.11 0.74 8.66
CA ILE A 186 6.75 2.05 8.78
C ILE A 186 5.73 3.03 9.37
N GLY A 187 6.06 3.56 10.55
CA GLY A 187 5.22 4.52 11.26
C GLY A 187 5.08 5.85 10.51
N PRO A 188 3.99 6.61 10.77
CA PRO A 188 3.69 7.86 10.08
C PRO A 188 4.85 8.87 10.12
N HIS A 189 4.91 9.71 9.08
CA HIS A 189 5.91 10.78 8.94
C HIS A 189 7.36 10.31 8.92
N SER A 190 7.63 9.03 8.66
CA SER A 190 8.99 8.48 8.63
C SER A 190 9.56 8.42 7.22
N ASN A 191 10.89 8.44 7.13
CA ASN A 191 11.63 8.38 5.89
C ASN A 191 12.52 7.14 5.85
N VAL A 192 12.61 6.51 4.68
CA VAL A 192 13.59 5.46 4.37
C VAL A 192 14.59 6.01 3.37
N TYR A 193 15.89 5.95 3.69
CA TYR A 193 16.92 6.40 2.74
C TYR A 193 16.99 5.48 1.52
N PRO A 194 17.40 5.99 0.36
CA PRO A 194 17.54 5.19 -0.86
C PRO A 194 18.41 3.95 -0.67
N THR A 195 18.17 2.92 -1.49
CA THR A 195 18.91 1.65 -1.50
C THR A 195 18.91 0.89 -0.17
N SER A 196 17.87 1.09 0.62
CA SER A 196 17.71 0.44 1.93
C SER A 196 17.07 -0.93 1.83
N CYS A 197 17.48 -1.84 2.74
CA CYS A 197 16.83 -3.12 2.97
C CYS A 197 16.14 -3.04 4.35
N VAL A 198 14.84 -2.77 4.36
CA VAL A 198 14.07 -2.54 5.59
C VAL A 198 13.45 -3.83 6.09
N ARG A 199 13.50 -4.09 7.40
CA ARG A 199 12.86 -5.24 8.07
C ARG A 199 12.25 -4.82 9.39
N GLY A 200 11.08 -5.39 9.71
CA GLY A 200 10.40 -5.16 10.98
C GLY A 200 9.74 -3.79 11.06
N MET A 201 9.64 -3.24 12.24
CA MET A 201 8.93 -1.99 12.48
C MET A 201 9.89 -0.80 12.56
N VAL A 202 9.56 0.27 11.84
CA VAL A 202 10.19 1.60 11.96
C VAL A 202 9.22 2.51 12.73
N PRO A 203 9.62 3.13 13.85
CA PRO A 203 8.74 4.00 14.61
C PRO A 203 8.29 5.23 13.81
N ALA A 204 7.19 5.86 14.23
CA ALA A 204 6.75 7.14 13.67
C ALA A 204 7.83 8.23 13.84
N ASN A 205 7.80 9.23 12.96
CA ASN A 205 8.73 10.35 12.99
C ASN A 205 10.21 9.91 13.02
N SER A 206 10.56 8.91 12.24
CA SER A 206 11.90 8.32 12.21
C SER A 206 12.51 8.33 10.81
N ILE A 207 13.83 8.17 10.76
CA ILE A 207 14.58 7.99 9.53
C ILE A 207 15.31 6.64 9.61
N TRP A 208 15.00 5.74 8.67
CA TRP A 208 15.78 4.54 8.42
C TRP A 208 16.96 4.88 7.52
N LYS A 209 18.17 4.75 8.05
CA LYS A 209 19.42 4.98 7.31
C LYS A 209 20.05 3.67 6.84
N THR A 210 21.03 3.79 5.97
CA THR A 210 21.86 2.66 5.50
C THR A 210 22.40 1.86 6.70
N GLY A 211 22.38 0.53 6.59
CA GLY A 211 22.82 -0.37 7.66
C GLY A 211 21.77 -0.63 8.74
N GLY A 212 20.54 -0.16 8.57
CA GLY A 212 19.45 -0.43 9.53
C GLY A 212 19.44 0.47 10.75
N ILE A 213 20.15 1.60 10.69
CA ILE A 213 20.18 2.59 11.78
C ILE A 213 18.90 3.42 11.74
N ILE A 214 18.18 3.46 12.87
CA ILE A 214 16.98 4.28 13.03
C ILE A 214 17.33 5.49 13.89
N VAL A 215 16.98 6.69 13.42
CA VAL A 215 17.13 7.94 14.16
C VAL A 215 15.82 8.73 14.16
N ALA A 216 15.57 9.50 15.20
CA ALA A 216 14.41 10.41 15.23
C ALA A 216 14.52 11.46 14.12
N LYS A 217 13.41 11.75 13.47
CA LYS A 217 13.28 12.87 12.53
C LYS A 217 13.16 14.17 13.33
N LYS A 218 14.01 15.13 13.01
CA LYS A 218 13.99 16.47 13.66
C LYS A 218 12.93 17.35 13.02
#